data_4cfd3d7cf02a720e2ef9b10e802c90b4
#
_entry.id   4cfd3d7cf02a720e2ef9b10e802c90b4
#
_cell.length_a   1.000
_cell.length_b   1.000
_cell.length_c   1.000
_cell.angle_alpha   90.00
_cell.angle_beta   90.00
_cell.angle_gamma   90.00
#
_symmetry.space_group_name_H-M   'P 1'
#
loop_
_entity.id
_entity.type
_entity.pdbx_description
1 polymer ?
#
loop_
_entity_poly.entity_id
_entity_poly.type
_entity_poly.pdbx_seq_one_letter_code
_entity_poly.pdbx_strand_id
1 'polypeptide(L)'
;EAVAAFTDKRRKDMPGRLQRFCDQQGVRLISYQDAYYPQSLLRIADPPLVLYVKGALPTAGYALAVVGSRECTEYGKKAAKLFTKDLAQRGIPIISGGARGIDTEAHEACLSVGGKTVAVLGCGLDIAYPEDNAGLFERIVRSGGAVISEYAPGMRPLAKNFPARNRIIVGLSQGVLVAEA
;
A
#
# COMPACT_ATOMS: atom_id res chain seq x y z
N GLU A 1 -17.66 -5.68 30.22
CA GLU A 1 -17.74 -5.29 28.80
C GLU A 1 -16.76 -6.08 27.92
N ALA A 2 -15.47 -6.21 28.28
CA ALA A 2 -14.47 -6.94 27.48
C ALA A 2 -14.81 -8.43 27.32
N VAL A 3 -15.34 -9.10 28.36
CA VAL A 3 -15.76 -10.51 28.32
C VAL A 3 -16.97 -10.74 27.41
N ALA A 4 -17.95 -9.82 27.43
CA ALA A 4 -19.12 -9.86 26.54
C ALA A 4 -18.73 -9.71 25.06
N ALA A 5 -17.72 -8.90 24.76
CA ALA A 5 -17.19 -8.75 23.41
C ALA A 5 -16.49 -10.02 22.88
N PHE A 6 -15.89 -10.81 23.75
CA PHE A 6 -15.23 -12.08 23.40
C PHE A 6 -16.23 -13.22 23.14
N THR A 7 -17.43 -13.15 23.71
CA THR A 7 -18.47 -14.18 23.59
C THR A 7 -19.50 -13.91 22.48
N ASP A 8 -19.46 -12.76 21.83
CA ASP A 8 -20.37 -12.44 20.72
C ASP A 8 -20.14 -13.40 19.53
N LYS A 9 -21.18 -14.20 19.20
CA LYS A 9 -21.15 -15.16 18.08
C LYS A 9 -20.75 -14.52 16.75
N ARG A 10 -21.09 -13.24 16.52
CA ARG A 10 -20.72 -12.49 15.32
C ARG A 10 -19.21 -12.28 15.20
N ARG A 11 -18.52 -12.16 16.33
CA ARG A 11 -17.04 -12.05 16.36
C ARG A 11 -16.34 -13.39 16.22
N LYS A 12 -17.00 -14.50 16.66
CA LYS A 12 -16.45 -15.85 16.50
C LYS A 12 -16.36 -16.29 15.04
N ASP A 13 -17.26 -15.81 14.16
CA ASP A 13 -17.23 -16.12 12.73
C ASP A 13 -16.39 -15.14 11.90
N MET A 14 -15.84 -14.08 12.53
CA MET A 14 -15.04 -13.08 11.83
C MET A 14 -13.80 -13.66 11.13
N PRO A 15 -13.02 -14.57 11.73
CA PRO A 15 -11.88 -15.19 11.06
C PRO A 15 -12.29 -15.94 9.78
N GLY A 16 -13.38 -16.72 9.84
CA GLY A 16 -13.88 -17.45 8.68
C GLY A 16 -14.40 -16.55 7.55
N ARG A 17 -15.02 -15.43 7.89
CA ARG A 17 -15.45 -14.44 6.91
C ARG A 17 -14.25 -13.75 6.25
N LEU A 18 -13.26 -13.40 7.06
CA LEU A 18 -12.04 -12.77 6.59
C LEU A 18 -11.27 -13.70 5.64
N GLN A 19 -11.13 -14.97 6.01
CA GLN A 19 -10.48 -15.96 5.17
C GLN A 19 -11.19 -16.12 3.84
N ARG A 20 -12.51 -16.30 3.84
CA ARG A 20 -13.31 -16.39 2.59
C ARG A 20 -13.15 -15.16 1.71
N PHE A 21 -13.14 -13.95 2.29
CA PHE A 21 -12.90 -12.73 1.54
C PHE A 21 -11.50 -12.75 0.90
N CYS A 22 -10.47 -13.08 1.65
CA CYS A 22 -9.10 -13.13 1.17
C CYS A 22 -8.97 -14.11 0.00
N ASP A 23 -9.55 -15.30 0.14
CA ASP A 23 -9.51 -16.34 -0.91
C ASP A 23 -10.24 -15.88 -2.18
N GLN A 24 -11.42 -15.27 -2.05
CA GLN A 24 -12.21 -14.79 -3.19
C GLN A 24 -11.58 -13.62 -3.93
N GLN A 25 -10.87 -12.74 -3.22
CA GLN A 25 -10.27 -11.53 -3.78
C GLN A 25 -8.79 -11.69 -4.15
N GLY A 26 -8.21 -12.88 -3.94
CA GLY A 26 -6.78 -13.11 -4.15
C GLY A 26 -5.91 -12.26 -3.23
N VAL A 27 -6.40 -12.00 -2.02
CA VAL A 27 -5.69 -11.25 -0.98
C VAL A 27 -5.00 -12.24 -0.05
N ARG A 28 -3.71 -12.07 0.19
CA ARG A 28 -2.98 -12.81 1.23
C ARG A 28 -2.98 -12.01 2.52
N LEU A 29 -3.19 -12.70 3.61
CA LEU A 29 -3.05 -12.17 4.96
C LEU A 29 -1.68 -12.60 5.47
N ILE A 30 -0.81 -11.64 5.77
CA ILE A 30 0.57 -11.88 6.21
C ILE A 30 0.72 -11.28 7.61
N SER A 31 0.97 -12.12 8.60
CA SER A 31 1.22 -11.69 9.98
C SER A 31 2.69 -11.32 10.18
N TYR A 32 3.00 -10.53 11.21
CA TYR A 32 4.38 -10.15 11.54
C TYR A 32 5.29 -11.35 11.89
N GLN A 33 4.72 -12.54 12.12
CA GLN A 33 5.44 -13.78 12.38
C GLN A 33 5.73 -14.60 11.12
N ASP A 34 5.11 -14.23 10.00
CA ASP A 34 5.29 -14.95 8.74
C ASP A 34 6.65 -14.67 8.11
N ALA A 35 7.25 -15.70 7.50
CA ALA A 35 8.53 -15.57 6.77
C ALA A 35 8.44 -14.58 5.59
N TYR A 36 7.25 -14.36 5.05
CA TYR A 36 7.00 -13.42 3.95
C TYR A 36 6.74 -11.98 4.41
N TYR A 37 6.72 -11.74 5.74
CA TYR A 37 6.54 -10.39 6.26
C TYR A 37 7.78 -9.53 5.96
N PRO A 38 7.62 -8.29 5.46
CA PRO A 38 8.75 -7.41 5.16
C PRO A 38 9.57 -7.11 6.42
N GLN A 39 10.82 -7.59 6.45
CA GLN A 39 11.70 -7.42 7.61
C GLN A 39 11.99 -5.95 7.94
N SER A 40 11.92 -5.06 6.94
CA SER A 40 12.06 -3.62 7.14
C SER A 40 10.98 -3.04 8.02
N LEU A 41 9.75 -3.57 7.96
CA LEU A 41 8.63 -3.12 8.78
C LEU A 41 8.78 -3.51 10.26
N LEU A 42 9.52 -4.56 10.57
CA LEU A 42 9.79 -4.91 11.99
C LEU A 42 10.69 -3.88 12.69
N ARG A 43 11.33 -2.99 11.93
CA ARG A 43 12.26 -1.98 12.48
C ARG A 43 11.59 -0.63 12.75
N ILE A 44 10.34 -0.43 12.32
CA ILE A 44 9.62 0.81 12.64
C ILE A 44 9.04 0.73 14.06
N ALA A 45 8.81 1.88 14.68
CA ALA A 45 8.34 1.96 16.07
C ALA A 45 6.97 1.27 16.30
N ASP A 46 6.12 1.24 15.27
CA ASP A 46 4.79 0.65 15.33
C ASP A 46 4.56 -0.22 14.08
N PRO A 47 5.09 -1.45 14.06
CA PRO A 47 4.91 -2.37 12.94
C PRO A 47 3.46 -2.86 12.86
N PRO A 48 2.86 -2.93 11.65
CA PRO A 48 1.54 -3.52 11.50
C PRO A 48 1.57 -5.01 11.84
N LEU A 49 0.71 -5.45 12.75
CA LEU A 49 0.65 -6.87 13.16
C LEU A 49 0.24 -7.79 12.02
N VAL A 50 -0.53 -7.26 11.07
CA VAL A 50 -1.06 -7.98 9.91
C VAL A 50 -1.05 -7.05 8.71
N LEU A 51 -0.68 -7.60 7.56
CA LEU A 51 -0.81 -6.96 6.25
C LEU A 51 -1.76 -7.75 5.36
N TYR A 52 -2.71 -7.09 4.78
CA TYR A 52 -3.50 -7.58 3.65
C TYR A 52 -2.75 -7.22 2.37
N VAL A 53 -2.45 -8.20 1.54
CA VAL A 53 -1.60 -8.05 0.36
C VAL A 53 -2.30 -8.60 -0.87
N LYS A 54 -2.57 -7.76 -1.85
CA LYS A 54 -3.02 -8.16 -3.18
C LYS A 54 -1.88 -7.97 -4.17
N GLY A 55 -1.46 -9.05 -4.84
CA GLY A 55 -0.28 -9.04 -5.72
C GLY A 55 0.99 -9.54 -5.04
N ALA A 56 2.16 -9.08 -5.51
CA ALA A 56 3.47 -9.51 -5.05
C ALA A 56 4.27 -8.36 -4.46
N LEU A 57 4.66 -8.49 -3.18
CA LEU A 57 5.61 -7.57 -2.58
C LEU A 57 6.99 -7.77 -3.21
N PRO A 58 7.72 -6.69 -3.55
CA PRO A 58 9.08 -6.80 -4.03
C PRO A 58 9.97 -7.45 -2.98
N THR A 59 10.76 -8.44 -3.40
CA THR A 59 11.76 -9.10 -2.55
C THR A 59 13.13 -8.41 -2.62
N ALA A 60 13.28 -7.39 -3.48
CA ALA A 60 14.51 -6.65 -3.66
C ALA A 60 14.84 -5.81 -2.41
N GLY A 61 16.13 -5.74 -2.08
CA GLY A 61 16.63 -5.09 -0.86
C GLY A 61 16.49 -3.57 -0.82
N TYR A 62 16.13 -2.91 -1.92
CA TYR A 62 16.03 -1.45 -2.01
C TYR A 62 14.73 -1.04 -2.67
N ALA A 63 13.96 -0.19 -2.01
CA ALA A 63 12.78 0.47 -2.55
C ALA A 63 12.80 1.95 -2.14
N LEU A 64 12.20 2.83 -2.94
CA LEU A 64 12.08 4.24 -2.61
C LEU A 64 10.62 4.67 -2.53
N ALA A 65 10.32 5.45 -1.52
CA ALA A 65 9.02 6.12 -1.43
C ALA A 65 9.04 7.36 -2.33
N VAL A 66 7.97 7.54 -3.11
CA VAL A 66 7.72 8.79 -3.85
C VAL A 66 6.37 9.31 -3.39
N VAL A 67 6.36 10.48 -2.76
CA VAL A 67 5.19 11.07 -2.13
C VAL A 67 5.10 12.57 -2.39
N GLY A 68 3.94 13.15 -2.13
CA GLY A 68 3.77 14.60 -2.20
C GLY A 68 2.32 15.05 -2.16
N SER A 69 2.10 16.28 -2.61
CA SER A 69 0.81 16.95 -2.59
C SER A 69 -0.25 16.19 -3.40
N ARG A 70 -1.49 16.22 -2.89
CA ARG A 70 -2.68 15.72 -3.61
C ARG A 70 -3.14 16.69 -4.69
N GLU A 71 -2.88 17.98 -4.49
CA GLU A 71 -3.16 19.08 -5.41
C GLU A 71 -1.83 19.63 -5.93
N CYS A 72 -1.11 18.79 -6.70
CA CYS A 72 0.20 19.12 -7.19
C CYS A 72 0.16 20.00 -8.45
N THR A 73 1.18 20.83 -8.60
CA THR A 73 1.38 21.64 -9.80
C THR A 73 1.84 20.78 -10.99
N GLU A 74 1.81 21.35 -12.19
CA GLU A 74 2.38 20.69 -13.39
C GLU A 74 3.89 20.45 -13.25
N TYR A 75 4.59 21.29 -12.50
CA TYR A 75 5.99 21.08 -12.16
C TYR A 75 6.16 19.84 -11.28
N GLY A 76 5.38 19.73 -10.19
CA GLY A 76 5.41 18.58 -9.30
C GLY A 76 5.12 17.26 -10.02
N LYS A 77 4.10 17.24 -10.91
CA LYS A 77 3.82 16.08 -11.76
C LYS A 77 4.99 15.69 -12.65
N LYS A 78 5.61 16.67 -13.33
CA LYS A 78 6.76 16.43 -14.20
C LYS A 78 7.96 15.90 -13.41
N ALA A 79 8.25 16.49 -12.25
CA ALA A 79 9.33 16.05 -11.37
C ALA A 79 9.09 14.62 -10.87
N ALA A 80 7.90 14.32 -10.35
CA ALA A 80 7.54 12.99 -9.91
C ALA A 80 7.71 11.95 -11.03
N LYS A 81 7.22 12.26 -12.25
CA LYS A 81 7.36 11.37 -13.41
C LYS A 81 8.81 11.14 -13.81
N LEU A 82 9.60 12.20 -13.87
CA LEU A 82 11.00 12.13 -14.30
C LEU A 82 11.82 11.23 -13.36
N PHE A 83 11.80 11.57 -12.07
CA PHE A 83 12.57 10.82 -11.08
C PHE A 83 12.08 9.39 -10.92
N THR A 84 10.77 9.18 -10.91
CA THR A 84 10.21 7.83 -10.78
C THR A 84 10.59 6.93 -11.95
N LYS A 85 10.54 7.44 -13.18
CA LYS A 85 10.96 6.67 -14.37
C LYS A 85 12.41 6.26 -14.29
N ASP A 86 13.30 7.20 -13.97
CA ASP A 86 14.73 6.89 -13.84
C ASP A 86 15.01 5.83 -12.77
N LEU A 87 14.39 5.95 -11.61
CA LEU A 87 14.49 4.97 -10.52
C LEU A 87 13.96 3.59 -10.93
N ALA A 88 12.77 3.55 -11.53
CA ALA A 88 12.12 2.32 -11.94
C ALA A 88 12.90 1.60 -13.07
N GLN A 89 13.48 2.34 -14.03
CA GLN A 89 14.34 1.79 -15.07
C GLN A 89 15.62 1.16 -14.52
N ARG A 90 16.08 1.62 -13.35
CA ARG A 90 17.21 1.01 -12.61
C ARG A 90 16.79 -0.20 -11.78
N GLY A 91 15.54 -0.65 -11.88
CA GLY A 91 14.99 -1.78 -11.14
C GLY A 91 14.65 -1.48 -9.68
N ILE A 92 14.59 -0.20 -9.30
CA ILE A 92 14.22 0.21 -7.94
C ILE A 92 12.68 0.23 -7.82
N PRO A 93 12.09 -0.61 -6.95
CA PRO A 93 10.64 -0.58 -6.69
C PRO A 93 10.22 0.75 -6.06
N ILE A 94 9.05 1.23 -6.47
CA ILE A 94 8.47 2.49 -5.97
C ILE A 94 7.36 2.18 -4.98
N ILE A 95 7.43 2.79 -3.80
CA ILE A 95 6.39 2.69 -2.78
C ILE A 95 5.66 4.03 -2.69
N SER A 96 4.33 4.01 -2.69
CA SER A 96 3.56 5.23 -2.53
C SER A 96 2.19 4.95 -1.89
N GLY A 97 1.43 6.01 -1.62
CA GLY A 97 0.17 5.90 -0.90
C GLY A 97 -1.05 5.68 -1.78
N GLY A 98 -0.92 5.79 -3.10
CA GLY A 98 -2.05 5.69 -4.01
C GLY A 98 -3.07 6.83 -3.90
N ALA A 99 -2.72 7.96 -3.30
CA ALA A 99 -3.54 9.16 -3.26
C ALA A 99 -3.57 9.86 -4.63
N ARG A 100 -4.49 10.83 -4.81
CA ARG A 100 -4.44 11.73 -5.97
C ARG A 100 -3.13 12.51 -5.98
N GLY A 101 -2.78 13.10 -7.11
CA GLY A 101 -1.60 13.95 -7.25
C GLY A 101 -0.31 13.13 -7.38
N ILE A 102 0.71 13.48 -6.61
CA ILE A 102 2.07 12.92 -6.74
C ILE A 102 2.09 11.39 -6.64
N ASP A 103 1.33 10.80 -5.73
CA ASP A 103 1.29 9.34 -5.56
C ASP A 103 0.80 8.64 -6.84
N THR A 104 -0.29 9.15 -7.44
CA THR A 104 -0.83 8.64 -8.71
C THR A 104 0.21 8.77 -9.82
N GLU A 105 0.85 9.94 -9.96
CA GLU A 105 1.85 10.21 -11.00
C GLU A 105 3.07 9.30 -10.85
N ALA A 106 3.49 9.02 -9.62
CA ALA A 106 4.58 8.09 -9.33
C ALA A 106 4.23 6.65 -9.75
N HIS A 107 3.06 6.15 -9.38
CA HIS A 107 2.63 4.81 -9.80
C HIS A 107 2.54 4.68 -11.32
N GLU A 108 1.89 5.65 -11.99
CA GLU A 108 1.76 5.68 -13.45
C GLU A 108 3.10 5.72 -14.16
N ALA A 109 4.01 6.58 -13.67
CA ALA A 109 5.34 6.70 -14.24
C ALA A 109 6.15 5.40 -14.09
N CYS A 110 6.07 4.75 -12.93
CA CYS A 110 6.71 3.47 -12.68
C CYS A 110 6.19 2.39 -13.63
N LEU A 111 4.87 2.26 -13.76
CA LEU A 111 4.23 1.29 -14.65
C LEU A 111 4.56 1.55 -16.12
N SER A 112 4.69 2.81 -16.54
CA SER A 112 4.96 3.18 -17.93
C SER A 112 6.32 2.67 -18.45
N VAL A 113 7.24 2.32 -17.58
CA VAL A 113 8.56 1.78 -17.90
C VAL A 113 8.73 0.32 -17.47
N GLY A 114 7.63 -0.37 -17.13
CA GLY A 114 7.65 -1.78 -16.70
C GLY A 114 8.20 -1.98 -15.28
N GLY A 115 8.30 -0.91 -14.49
CA GLY A 115 8.77 -0.97 -13.11
C GLY A 115 7.75 -1.59 -12.16
N LYS A 116 8.21 -1.99 -10.98
CA LYS A 116 7.35 -2.53 -9.91
C LYS A 116 7.03 -1.45 -8.89
N THR A 117 5.75 -1.40 -8.49
CA THR A 117 5.32 -0.42 -7.50
C THR A 117 4.36 -1.03 -6.49
N VAL A 118 4.34 -0.47 -5.29
CA VAL A 118 3.46 -0.89 -4.19
C VAL A 118 2.63 0.30 -3.73
N ALA A 119 1.32 0.15 -3.79
CA ALA A 119 0.39 1.11 -3.22
C ALA A 119 0.00 0.67 -1.80
N VAL A 120 0.25 1.52 -0.82
CA VAL A 120 -0.15 1.30 0.57
C VAL A 120 -1.45 2.06 0.82
N LEU A 121 -2.54 1.41 1.21
CA LEU A 121 -3.85 2.05 1.37
C LEU A 121 -4.16 2.38 2.83
N GLY A 122 -4.99 3.43 3.04
CA GLY A 122 -5.52 3.82 4.35
C GLY A 122 -6.95 3.28 4.62
N CYS A 123 -7.36 2.23 3.90
CA CYS A 123 -8.67 1.58 4.01
C CYS A 123 -8.54 0.09 3.67
N GLY A 124 -9.62 -0.67 3.81
CA GLY A 124 -9.66 -2.07 3.38
C GLY A 124 -9.42 -2.21 1.87
N LEU A 125 -8.83 -3.34 1.44
CA LEU A 125 -8.50 -3.59 0.03
C LEU A 125 -9.71 -3.82 -0.87
N ASP A 126 -10.89 -3.95 -0.30
CA ASP A 126 -12.19 -4.01 -0.97
C ASP A 126 -12.73 -2.63 -1.36
N ILE A 127 -12.07 -1.56 -0.92
CA ILE A 127 -12.48 -0.17 -1.16
C ILE A 127 -11.36 0.53 -1.94
N ALA A 128 -11.62 0.85 -3.19
CA ALA A 128 -10.71 1.69 -3.96
C ALA A 128 -10.87 3.15 -3.51
N TYR A 129 -9.83 3.71 -2.92
CA TYR A 129 -9.81 5.12 -2.53
C TYR A 129 -8.46 5.78 -2.87
N PRO A 130 -8.45 6.86 -3.69
CA PRO A 130 -9.61 7.43 -4.37
C PRO A 130 -10.20 6.47 -5.42
N GLU A 131 -11.51 6.60 -5.69
CA GLU A 131 -12.20 5.73 -6.65
C GLU A 131 -11.60 5.82 -8.06
N ASP A 132 -11.15 7.00 -8.45
CA ASP A 132 -10.47 7.26 -9.73
C ASP A 132 -9.24 6.36 -9.93
N ASN A 133 -8.61 5.89 -8.87
CA ASN A 133 -7.42 5.04 -8.91
C ASN A 133 -7.72 3.53 -8.92
N ALA A 134 -8.99 3.12 -8.97
CA ALA A 134 -9.34 1.69 -9.00
C ALA A 134 -8.63 0.93 -10.12
N GLY A 135 -8.67 1.45 -11.35
CA GLY A 135 -7.98 0.87 -12.50
C GLY A 135 -6.46 0.89 -12.37
N LEU A 136 -5.89 1.89 -11.71
CA LEU A 136 -4.47 1.96 -11.41
C LEU A 136 -4.05 0.84 -10.45
N PHE A 137 -4.81 0.60 -9.38
CA PHE A 137 -4.51 -0.47 -8.42
C PHE A 137 -4.54 -1.86 -9.08
N GLU A 138 -5.47 -2.09 -9.99
CA GLU A 138 -5.48 -3.34 -10.76
C GLU A 138 -4.27 -3.50 -11.67
N ARG A 139 -3.83 -2.42 -12.34
CA ARG A 139 -2.62 -2.45 -13.18
C ARG A 139 -1.36 -2.69 -12.36
N ILE A 140 -1.26 -2.10 -11.17
CA ILE A 140 -0.16 -2.36 -10.23
C ILE A 140 -0.04 -3.86 -9.95
N VAL A 141 -1.14 -4.50 -9.60
CA VAL A 141 -1.16 -5.95 -9.31
C VAL A 141 -0.80 -6.78 -10.53
N ARG A 142 -1.39 -6.48 -11.70
CA ARG A 142 -1.10 -7.21 -12.95
C ARG A 142 0.34 -7.09 -13.42
N SER A 143 1.00 -5.97 -13.10
CA SER A 143 2.41 -5.72 -13.46
C SER A 143 3.41 -6.35 -12.47
N GLY A 144 2.94 -7.18 -11.54
CA GLY A 144 3.79 -7.85 -10.56
C GLY A 144 4.19 -6.97 -9.37
N GLY A 145 3.46 -5.87 -9.14
CA GLY A 145 3.49 -5.07 -7.93
C GLY A 145 2.44 -5.53 -6.92
N ALA A 146 2.18 -4.71 -5.92
CA ALA A 146 1.20 -5.02 -4.87
C ALA A 146 0.37 -3.80 -4.46
N VAL A 147 -0.85 -4.08 -3.99
CA VAL A 147 -1.66 -3.15 -3.21
C VAL A 147 -1.80 -3.73 -1.82
N ILE A 148 -1.45 -2.97 -0.80
CA ILE A 148 -1.41 -3.46 0.58
C ILE A 148 -2.14 -2.54 1.56
N SER A 149 -2.59 -3.11 2.66
CA SER A 149 -3.20 -2.36 3.76
C SER A 149 -3.00 -3.09 5.09
N GLU A 150 -2.95 -2.34 6.19
CA GLU A 150 -3.10 -2.89 7.54
C GLU A 150 -4.57 -2.95 7.99
N TYR A 151 -5.47 -2.33 7.22
CA TYR A 151 -6.90 -2.25 7.56
C TYR A 151 -7.66 -3.43 7.00
N ALA A 152 -8.49 -4.03 7.84
CA ALA A 152 -9.34 -5.15 7.46
C ALA A 152 -10.35 -4.74 6.36
N PRO A 153 -10.81 -5.71 5.54
CA PRO A 153 -11.90 -5.49 4.59
C PRO A 153 -13.11 -4.84 5.25
N GLY A 154 -13.75 -3.92 4.53
CA GLY A 154 -14.85 -3.10 5.04
C GLY A 154 -14.42 -1.86 5.82
N MET A 155 -13.14 -1.69 6.15
CA MET A 155 -12.67 -0.47 6.81
C MET A 155 -12.69 0.70 5.82
N ARG A 156 -13.54 1.69 6.11
CA ARG A 156 -13.69 2.89 5.29
C ARG A 156 -12.45 3.80 5.34
N PRO A 157 -12.23 4.63 4.31
CA PRO A 157 -11.14 5.61 4.29
C PRO A 157 -11.42 6.75 5.26
N LEU A 158 -10.90 6.64 6.48
CA LEU A 158 -11.01 7.65 7.51
C LEU A 158 -9.80 8.59 7.46
N ALA A 159 -10.01 9.90 7.67
CA ALA A 159 -8.95 10.91 7.59
C ALA A 159 -7.72 10.57 8.45
N LYS A 160 -7.93 10.04 9.66
CA LYS A 160 -6.86 9.61 10.58
C LYS A 160 -6.00 8.45 10.07
N ASN A 161 -6.54 7.63 9.16
CA ASN A 161 -5.83 6.46 8.66
C ASN A 161 -4.70 6.82 7.70
N PHE A 162 -4.82 7.95 6.98
CA PHE A 162 -3.83 8.32 5.97
C PHE A 162 -2.47 8.71 6.58
N PRO A 163 -2.40 9.58 7.61
CA PRO A 163 -1.14 9.84 8.31
C PRO A 163 -0.58 8.58 8.98
N ALA A 164 -1.44 7.79 9.65
CA ALA A 164 -1.01 6.56 10.32
C ALA A 164 -0.39 5.54 9.34
N ARG A 165 -0.97 5.39 8.15
CA ARG A 165 -0.47 4.52 7.09
C ARG A 165 0.91 4.92 6.57
N ASN A 166 1.27 6.20 6.58
CA ASN A 166 2.53 6.68 6.02
C ASN A 166 3.76 6.01 6.64
N ARG A 167 3.69 5.56 7.91
CA ARG A 167 4.77 4.80 8.55
C ARG A 167 5.10 3.51 7.80
N ILE A 168 4.10 2.89 7.15
CA ILE A 168 4.29 1.68 6.35
C ILE A 168 4.99 2.01 5.03
N ILE A 169 4.64 3.14 4.39
CA ILE A 169 5.32 3.61 3.17
C ILE A 169 6.81 3.80 3.47
N VAL A 170 7.12 4.55 4.52
CA VAL A 170 8.51 4.82 4.94
C VAL A 170 9.20 3.54 5.38
N GLY A 171 8.53 2.68 6.15
CA GLY A 171 9.09 1.42 6.64
C GLY A 171 9.42 0.39 5.56
N LEU A 172 8.76 0.47 4.41
CA LEU A 172 9.07 -0.36 3.24
C LEU A 172 10.18 0.22 2.36
N SER A 173 10.66 1.43 2.66
CA SER A 173 11.57 2.18 1.78
C SER A 173 12.89 2.49 2.49
N GLN A 174 13.97 2.63 1.74
CA GLN A 174 15.28 3.07 2.22
C GLN A 174 15.50 4.58 2.08
N GLY A 175 14.58 5.25 1.39
CA GLY A 175 14.60 6.70 1.24
C GLY A 175 13.24 7.20 0.79
N VAL A 176 13.03 8.51 0.93
CA VAL A 176 11.78 9.19 0.56
C VAL A 176 12.11 10.35 -0.36
N LEU A 177 11.50 10.36 -1.53
CA LEU A 177 11.47 11.48 -2.44
C LEU A 177 10.15 12.24 -2.27
N VAL A 178 10.22 13.46 -1.77
CA VAL A 178 9.07 14.38 -1.75
C VAL A 178 9.16 15.23 -3.01
N ALA A 179 8.29 14.96 -4.00
CA ALA A 179 8.34 15.67 -5.27
C ALA A 179 7.72 17.08 -5.18
N GLU A 180 6.73 17.24 -4.33
CA GLU A 180 6.09 18.52 -4.02
C GLU A 180 5.35 18.39 -2.68
N ALA A 181 5.41 19.39 -1.81
CA ALA A 181 4.74 19.43 -0.51
C ALA A 181 3.66 20.52 -0.46
#